data_a3c54cc1cef183c8db3588dc52c5a56c
#
_entry.id   a3c54cc1cef183c8db3588dc52c5a56c
#
_cell.length_a   1.000
_cell.length_b   1.000
_cell.length_c   1.000
_cell.angle_alpha   90.00
_cell.angle_beta   90.00
_cell.angle_gamma   90.00
#
_symmetry.space_group_name_H-M   'P 1'
#
loop_
_entity.id
_entity.type
_entity.pdbx_description
1 polymer ?
#
loop_
_entity_poly.entity_id
_entity_poly.type
_entity_poly.pdbx_seq_one_letter_code
_entity_poly.pdbx_strand_id
1 'polypeptide(L)'
;MEQTKAPLATHYKLPWFLTSFAKTLNLVSKRLTTRFLWKIFCSPIKFKIPSREADFYIKTEQEKLQTKSVKKKIMVYRLPNAGPKLLFVHGWNGRSSQFYRVIDLLSHNGYDITAIDLPGHGSSDKCSTNLPEITDLVSEMMKSRGPYHGVICHSFGGVAALNSMRRGADCEKLILIATGMYEVKSTFTGFVGLFGLDEEYYADRLFGLAESIHGVNPGDFGLDRFSKEIETETMIIHCADDREALKEIALALHENMKNSPLHLTA
;
A
#
# COMPACT_ATOMS: atom_id res chain seq x y z
N MET A 1 8.24 21.63 -13.28
CA MET A 1 8.74 20.75 -12.22
C MET A 1 9.48 19.61 -12.89
N GLU A 2 10.79 19.51 -12.67
CA GLU A 2 11.58 18.38 -13.17
C GLU A 2 11.00 17.08 -12.63
N GLN A 3 10.74 16.13 -13.52
CA GLN A 3 10.28 14.78 -13.15
C GLN A 3 11.36 14.15 -12.27
N THR A 4 11.14 14.13 -10.97
CA THR A 4 11.98 13.41 -10.02
C THR A 4 11.84 11.91 -10.32
N LYS A 5 12.84 11.33 -10.98
CA LYS A 5 12.92 9.89 -11.24
C LYS A 5 12.74 9.13 -9.93
N ALA A 6 11.76 8.24 -9.89
CA ALA A 6 11.45 7.44 -8.71
C ALA A 6 12.69 6.67 -8.23
N PRO A 7 13.08 6.77 -6.95
CA PRO A 7 14.34 6.23 -6.43
C PRO A 7 14.35 4.71 -6.21
N LEU A 8 13.27 3.98 -6.49
CA LEU A 8 13.16 2.53 -6.29
C LEU A 8 14.34 1.74 -6.89
N ALA A 9 14.87 2.20 -8.03
CA ALA A 9 15.96 1.50 -8.74
C ALA A 9 17.32 1.52 -8.02
N THR A 10 17.55 2.38 -7.05
CA THR A 10 18.88 2.55 -6.43
C THR A 10 19.13 1.67 -5.21
N HIS A 11 18.08 1.18 -4.53
CA HIS A 11 18.19 0.47 -3.26
C HIS A 11 17.78 -1.00 -3.29
N TYR A 12 16.89 -1.39 -4.20
CA TYR A 12 16.46 -2.79 -4.34
C TYR A 12 17.27 -3.51 -5.42
N LYS A 13 18.01 -4.52 -5.02
CA LYS A 13 18.64 -5.46 -5.97
C LYS A 13 17.78 -6.70 -6.11
N LEU A 14 17.21 -6.89 -7.28
CA LEU A 14 16.53 -8.13 -7.61
C LEU A 14 17.58 -9.27 -7.74
N PRO A 15 17.18 -10.52 -7.44
CA PRO A 15 18.01 -11.68 -7.73
C PRO A 15 18.42 -11.68 -9.22
N TRP A 16 19.69 -11.90 -9.50
CA TRP A 16 20.26 -11.83 -10.85
C TRP A 16 19.54 -12.72 -11.87
N PHE A 17 19.03 -13.87 -11.45
CA PHE A 17 18.29 -14.77 -12.33
C PHE A 17 16.97 -14.18 -12.83
N LEU A 18 16.27 -13.35 -12.01
CA LEU A 18 15.04 -12.68 -12.46
C LEU A 18 15.35 -11.61 -13.50
N THR A 19 16.40 -10.82 -13.29
CA THR A 19 16.80 -9.79 -14.26
C THR A 19 17.32 -10.41 -15.56
N SER A 20 18.11 -11.47 -15.47
CA SER A 20 18.60 -12.22 -16.65
C SER A 20 17.44 -12.86 -17.41
N PHE A 21 16.50 -13.50 -16.72
CA PHE A 21 15.32 -14.08 -17.36
C PHE A 21 14.48 -13.03 -18.07
N ALA A 22 14.23 -11.87 -17.44
CA ALA A 22 13.49 -10.77 -18.06
C ALA A 22 14.19 -10.26 -19.33
N LYS A 23 15.52 -10.10 -19.29
CA LYS A 23 16.33 -9.67 -20.45
C LYS A 23 16.29 -10.69 -21.59
N THR A 24 16.44 -11.98 -21.30
CA THR A 24 16.32 -13.04 -22.30
C THR A 24 14.92 -13.07 -22.90
N LEU A 25 13.88 -13.00 -22.06
CA LEU A 25 12.49 -12.97 -22.53
C LEU A 25 12.21 -11.75 -23.40
N ASN A 26 12.86 -10.61 -23.10
CA ASN A 26 12.77 -9.37 -23.89
C ASN A 26 13.32 -9.52 -25.32
N LEU A 27 14.29 -10.39 -25.54
CA LEU A 27 14.80 -10.71 -26.88
C LEU A 27 13.83 -11.57 -27.70
N VAL A 28 13.03 -12.39 -27.00
CA VAL A 28 12.09 -13.33 -27.64
C VAL A 28 10.73 -12.66 -27.88
N SER A 29 10.16 -12.00 -26.87
CA SER A 29 8.81 -11.44 -26.96
C SER A 29 8.56 -10.32 -25.96
N LYS A 30 8.32 -9.12 -26.45
CA LYS A 30 7.92 -7.95 -25.65
C LYS A 30 6.60 -8.21 -24.88
N ARG A 31 5.66 -8.92 -25.49
CA ARG A 31 4.37 -9.27 -24.85
C ARG A 31 4.55 -10.22 -23.67
N LEU A 32 5.39 -11.23 -23.80
CA LEU A 32 5.67 -12.17 -22.70
C LEU A 32 6.44 -11.49 -21.59
N THR A 33 7.38 -10.62 -21.93
CA THR A 33 8.11 -9.79 -20.96
C THR A 33 7.15 -8.91 -20.14
N THR A 34 6.21 -8.21 -20.80
CA THR A 34 5.21 -7.38 -20.10
C THR A 34 4.37 -8.23 -19.14
N ARG A 35 3.91 -9.41 -19.56
CA ARG A 35 3.13 -10.32 -18.69
C ARG A 35 3.95 -10.84 -17.51
N PHE A 36 5.24 -11.14 -17.74
CA PHE A 36 6.15 -11.55 -16.68
C PHE A 36 6.35 -10.42 -15.66
N LEU A 37 6.65 -9.21 -16.13
CA LEU A 37 6.81 -8.04 -15.27
C LEU A 37 5.54 -7.77 -14.46
N TRP A 38 4.36 -7.83 -15.08
CA TRP A 38 3.07 -7.70 -14.40
C TRP A 38 2.88 -8.73 -13.30
N LYS A 39 3.19 -10.01 -13.60
CA LYS A 39 3.10 -11.08 -12.61
C LYS A 39 4.00 -10.83 -11.40
N ILE A 40 5.24 -10.39 -11.61
CA ILE A 40 6.16 -10.05 -10.52
C ILE A 40 5.65 -8.83 -9.75
N PHE A 41 5.23 -7.77 -10.44
CA PHE A 41 4.70 -6.56 -9.82
C PHE A 41 3.52 -6.85 -8.88
N CYS A 42 2.61 -7.72 -9.29
CA CYS A 42 1.43 -8.10 -8.52
C CYS A 42 1.68 -9.22 -7.49
N SER A 43 2.92 -9.66 -7.28
CA SER A 43 3.26 -10.77 -6.38
C SER A 43 3.99 -10.28 -5.13
N PRO A 44 3.27 -10.09 -4.01
CA PRO A 44 3.91 -9.70 -2.75
C PRO A 44 4.91 -10.73 -2.25
N ILE A 45 6.00 -10.26 -1.63
CA ILE A 45 7.02 -11.10 -1.00
C ILE A 45 6.73 -11.16 0.49
N LYS A 46 6.61 -12.38 1.04
CA LYS A 46 6.46 -12.60 2.47
C LYS A 46 7.82 -12.75 3.13
N PHE A 47 8.14 -11.85 4.04
CA PHE A 47 9.36 -11.90 4.81
C PHE A 47 9.15 -12.65 6.14
N LYS A 48 10.25 -13.25 6.67
CA LYS A 48 10.25 -13.88 7.99
C LYS A 48 9.84 -12.85 9.06
N ILE A 49 8.97 -13.27 9.97
CA ILE A 49 8.51 -12.44 11.09
C ILE A 49 9.65 -12.38 12.14
N PRO A 50 10.11 -11.18 12.52
CA PRO A 50 11.10 -11.02 13.57
C PRO A 50 10.51 -11.37 14.94
N SER A 51 11.35 -11.87 15.86
CA SER A 51 10.92 -12.24 17.21
C SER A 51 10.28 -11.09 18.00
N ARG A 52 10.72 -9.85 17.76
CA ARG A 52 10.13 -8.65 18.38
C ARG A 52 8.64 -8.43 18.07
N GLU A 53 8.11 -9.08 17.04
CA GLU A 53 6.69 -8.99 16.65
C GLU A 53 5.85 -10.17 17.18
N ALA A 54 6.46 -11.14 17.88
CA ALA A 54 5.78 -12.36 18.33
C ALA A 54 4.61 -12.09 19.28
N ASP A 55 4.77 -11.14 20.19
CA ASP A 55 3.75 -10.78 21.18
C ASP A 55 2.45 -10.26 20.54
N PHE A 56 2.54 -9.61 19.37
CA PHE A 56 1.37 -9.19 18.62
C PHE A 56 0.45 -10.36 18.30
N TYR A 57 1.00 -11.49 17.86
CA TYR A 57 0.22 -12.68 17.51
C TYR A 57 -0.36 -13.41 18.73
N ILE A 58 0.30 -13.29 19.89
CA ILE A 58 -0.17 -13.89 21.14
C ILE A 58 -1.32 -13.08 21.74
N LYS A 59 -1.22 -11.75 21.67
CA LYS A 59 -2.19 -10.82 22.28
C LYS A 59 -3.45 -10.63 21.45
N THR A 60 -3.40 -10.83 20.13
CA THR A 60 -4.53 -10.53 19.23
C THR A 60 -5.46 -11.73 19.03
N GLU A 61 -6.76 -11.46 19.00
CA GLU A 61 -7.73 -12.38 18.41
C GLU A 61 -7.48 -12.43 16.90
N GLN A 62 -7.47 -13.63 16.32
CA GLN A 62 -7.15 -13.84 14.92
C GLN A 62 -8.33 -14.45 14.18
N GLU A 63 -8.75 -13.79 13.11
CA GLU A 63 -9.84 -14.22 12.24
C GLU A 63 -9.35 -14.39 10.81
N LYS A 64 -9.61 -15.54 10.19
CA LYS A 64 -9.41 -15.71 8.74
C LYS A 64 -10.71 -15.34 8.03
N LEU A 65 -10.76 -14.13 7.50
CA LEU A 65 -11.93 -13.54 6.87
C LEU A 65 -11.98 -13.82 5.37
N GLN A 66 -13.08 -14.39 4.88
CA GLN A 66 -13.37 -14.45 3.44
C GLN A 66 -13.98 -13.10 3.02
N THR A 67 -13.25 -12.31 2.23
CA THR A 67 -13.72 -11.01 1.73
C THR A 67 -14.77 -11.17 0.64
N LYS A 68 -15.72 -10.24 0.57
CA LYS A 68 -16.78 -10.22 -0.45
C LYS A 68 -16.30 -9.49 -1.72
N SER A 69 -15.61 -8.38 -1.55
CA SER A 69 -15.14 -7.51 -2.63
C SER A 69 -14.15 -8.19 -3.56
N VAL A 70 -13.12 -8.84 -2.99
CA VAL A 70 -12.02 -9.44 -3.77
C VAL A 70 -12.03 -10.97 -3.76
N LYS A 71 -12.95 -11.59 -3.03
CA LYS A 71 -13.11 -13.07 -2.92
C LYS A 71 -11.83 -13.77 -2.47
N LYS A 72 -11.01 -13.12 -1.65
CA LYS A 72 -9.75 -13.64 -1.10
C LYS A 72 -9.86 -13.79 0.41
N LYS A 73 -9.08 -14.71 0.99
CA LYS A 73 -8.99 -14.90 2.43
C LYS A 73 -7.85 -14.06 2.97
N ILE A 74 -8.17 -13.21 3.94
CA ILE A 74 -7.22 -12.35 4.65
C ILE A 74 -7.19 -12.70 6.13
N MET A 75 -6.09 -12.31 6.81
CA MET A 75 -6.03 -12.34 8.27
C MET A 75 -6.44 -11.00 8.84
N VAL A 76 -7.31 -11.05 9.83
CA VAL A 76 -7.75 -9.91 10.62
C VAL A 76 -7.32 -10.16 12.07
N TYR A 77 -6.73 -9.16 12.68
CA TYR A 77 -6.26 -9.18 14.07
C TYR A 77 -7.06 -8.16 14.87
N ARG A 78 -7.52 -8.54 16.05
CA ARG A 78 -8.31 -7.67 16.90
C ARG A 78 -7.76 -7.64 18.33
N LEU A 79 -7.80 -6.45 18.92
CA LEU A 79 -7.65 -6.23 20.36
C LEU A 79 -8.88 -5.43 20.80
N PRO A 80 -9.97 -6.15 21.20
CA PRO A 80 -11.23 -5.50 21.52
C PRO A 80 -11.11 -4.64 22.77
N ASN A 81 -11.68 -3.45 22.72
CA ASN A 81 -11.85 -2.54 23.85
C ASN A 81 -13.19 -1.79 23.72
N ALA A 82 -13.60 -1.09 24.80
CA ALA A 82 -14.84 -0.30 24.79
C ALA A 82 -14.69 1.09 24.13
N GLY A 83 -13.48 1.49 23.79
CA GLY A 83 -13.18 2.81 23.24
C GLY A 83 -13.34 2.92 21.72
N PRO A 84 -12.88 4.04 21.16
CA PRO A 84 -13.00 4.31 19.73
C PRO A 84 -12.28 3.27 18.87
N LYS A 85 -12.87 2.92 17.72
CA LYS A 85 -12.34 1.91 16.83
C LYS A 85 -11.23 2.46 15.93
N LEU A 86 -10.15 1.71 15.81
CA LEU A 86 -9.03 2.01 14.92
C LEU A 86 -8.78 0.87 13.93
N LEU A 87 -8.52 1.23 12.67
CA LEU A 87 -8.10 0.29 11.62
C LEU A 87 -6.63 0.54 11.23
N PHE A 88 -5.85 -0.53 11.18
CA PHE A 88 -4.46 -0.49 10.72
C PHE A 88 -4.31 -1.16 9.36
N VAL A 89 -3.68 -0.45 8.39
CA VAL A 89 -3.45 -0.93 7.02
C VAL A 89 -1.97 -0.77 6.67
N HIS A 90 -1.27 -1.90 6.51
CA HIS A 90 0.16 -1.91 6.20
C HIS A 90 0.48 -1.64 4.72
N GLY A 91 1.75 -1.43 4.39
CA GLY A 91 2.25 -1.21 3.03
C GLY A 91 2.54 -2.49 2.24
N TRP A 92 2.99 -2.32 0.98
CA TRP A 92 3.41 -3.42 0.12
C TRP A 92 4.54 -4.24 0.76
N ASN A 93 4.50 -5.56 0.63
CA ASN A 93 5.39 -6.50 1.30
C ASN A 93 5.38 -6.44 2.85
N GLY A 94 4.48 -5.66 3.44
CA GLY A 94 4.32 -5.50 4.88
C GLY A 94 3.42 -6.55 5.54
N ARG A 95 3.05 -6.28 6.78
CA ARG A 95 2.11 -7.06 7.61
C ARG A 95 1.63 -6.26 8.82
N SER A 96 0.52 -6.65 9.39
CA SER A 96 -0.11 -5.99 10.56
C SER A 96 0.82 -5.89 11.77
N SER A 97 1.61 -6.94 12.04
CA SER A 97 2.51 -6.97 13.20
C SER A 97 3.63 -5.92 13.17
N GLN A 98 3.89 -5.27 12.04
CA GLN A 98 4.83 -4.14 11.98
C GLN A 98 4.39 -2.95 12.84
N PHE A 99 3.09 -2.82 13.09
CA PHE A 99 2.53 -1.79 13.96
C PHE A 99 2.52 -2.18 15.46
N TYR A 100 3.13 -3.30 15.86
CA TYR A 100 2.99 -3.90 17.18
C TYR A 100 3.15 -2.92 18.35
N ARG A 101 4.11 -1.98 18.29
CA ARG A 101 4.32 -0.98 19.35
C ARG A 101 3.20 0.05 19.44
N VAL A 102 2.75 0.54 18.30
CA VAL A 102 1.66 1.53 18.22
C VAL A 102 0.34 0.89 18.63
N ILE A 103 0.09 -0.33 18.16
CA ILE A 103 -1.09 -1.12 18.51
C ILE A 103 -1.13 -1.40 20.01
N ASP A 104 -0.01 -1.84 20.60
CA ASP A 104 0.10 -2.12 22.04
C ASP A 104 -0.18 -0.86 22.87
N LEU A 105 0.44 0.27 22.50
CA LEU A 105 0.22 1.56 23.16
C LEU A 105 -1.24 2.01 23.10
N LEU A 106 -1.87 1.97 21.92
CA LEU A 106 -3.25 2.43 21.74
C LEU A 106 -4.26 1.48 22.39
N SER A 107 -4.02 0.17 22.38
CA SER A 107 -4.85 -0.79 23.08
C SER A 107 -4.82 -0.56 24.59
N HIS A 108 -3.66 -0.31 25.20
CA HIS A 108 -3.53 0.06 26.62
C HIS A 108 -4.23 1.39 26.96
N ASN A 109 -4.39 2.28 25.98
CA ASN A 109 -5.17 3.52 26.13
C ASN A 109 -6.67 3.33 25.81
N GLY A 110 -7.14 2.10 25.68
CA GLY A 110 -8.56 1.77 25.58
C GLY A 110 -9.15 1.78 24.19
N TYR A 111 -8.36 1.96 23.12
CA TYR A 111 -8.87 1.90 21.75
C TYR A 111 -9.19 0.46 21.32
N ASP A 112 -10.30 0.28 20.59
CA ASP A 112 -10.69 -0.98 19.94
C ASP A 112 -9.91 -1.13 18.62
N ILE A 113 -8.98 -2.07 18.56
CA ILE A 113 -8.03 -2.21 17.47
C ILE A 113 -8.46 -3.31 16.49
N THR A 114 -8.44 -2.96 15.20
CA THR A 114 -8.49 -3.91 14.09
C THR A 114 -7.27 -3.68 13.19
N ALA A 115 -6.54 -4.74 12.86
CA ALA A 115 -5.45 -4.70 11.89
C ALA A 115 -5.64 -5.79 10.85
N ILE A 116 -5.30 -5.54 9.58
CA ILE A 116 -5.51 -6.49 8.48
C ILE A 116 -4.20 -6.79 7.77
N ASP A 117 -3.94 -8.06 7.51
CA ASP A 117 -2.94 -8.45 6.51
C ASP A 117 -3.59 -8.43 5.14
N LEU A 118 -3.07 -7.61 4.23
CA LEU A 118 -3.58 -7.45 2.87
C LEU A 118 -3.49 -8.78 2.07
N PRO A 119 -4.25 -8.96 0.98
CA PRO A 119 -4.19 -10.17 0.15
C PRO A 119 -2.76 -10.46 -0.31
N GLY A 120 -2.30 -11.70 -0.15
CA GLY A 120 -0.94 -12.10 -0.49
C GLY A 120 0.13 -11.76 0.54
N HIS A 121 -0.17 -10.93 1.55
CA HIS A 121 0.78 -10.42 2.56
C HIS A 121 0.65 -11.16 3.90
N GLY A 122 1.63 -10.95 4.77
CA GLY A 122 1.63 -11.46 6.16
C GLY A 122 1.16 -12.91 6.26
N SER A 123 0.16 -13.15 7.11
CA SER A 123 -0.47 -14.47 7.28
C SER A 123 -1.70 -14.70 6.40
N SER A 124 -2.11 -13.72 5.59
CA SER A 124 -3.16 -13.89 4.57
C SER A 124 -2.77 -14.94 3.54
N ASP A 125 -3.73 -15.53 2.82
CA ASP A 125 -3.45 -16.55 1.81
C ASP A 125 -2.53 -16.01 0.72
N LYS A 126 -1.59 -16.86 0.26
CA LYS A 126 -0.65 -16.49 -0.81
C LYS A 126 -1.41 -16.30 -2.13
N CYS A 127 -1.38 -15.12 -2.67
CA CYS A 127 -1.99 -14.78 -3.96
C CYS A 127 -1.30 -13.54 -4.57
N SER A 128 -1.52 -13.31 -5.85
CA SER A 128 -1.25 -12.00 -6.45
C SER A 128 -2.31 -10.99 -6.01
N THR A 129 -1.95 -9.73 -5.98
CA THR A 129 -2.87 -8.62 -5.70
C THR A 129 -2.37 -7.32 -6.34
N ASN A 130 -3.17 -6.29 -6.33
CA ASN A 130 -2.90 -5.00 -6.96
C ASN A 130 -3.66 -3.89 -6.25
N LEU A 131 -3.40 -2.64 -6.62
CA LEU A 131 -4.01 -1.48 -5.96
C LEU A 131 -5.54 -1.45 -6.03
N PRO A 132 -6.19 -1.66 -7.19
CA PRO A 132 -7.65 -1.74 -7.26
C PRO A 132 -8.26 -2.74 -6.27
N GLU A 133 -7.74 -3.97 -6.23
CA GLU A 133 -8.22 -5.01 -5.29
C GLU A 133 -8.00 -4.63 -3.83
N ILE A 134 -6.84 -4.05 -3.50
CA ILE A 134 -6.55 -3.63 -2.12
C ILE A 134 -7.44 -2.44 -1.73
N THR A 135 -7.71 -1.52 -2.66
CA THR A 135 -8.67 -0.42 -2.45
C THR A 135 -10.08 -0.96 -2.15
N ASP A 136 -10.56 -1.94 -2.94
CA ASP A 136 -11.87 -2.55 -2.73
C ASP A 136 -11.96 -3.26 -1.37
N LEU A 137 -10.88 -3.96 -0.97
CA LEU A 137 -10.81 -4.59 0.34
C LEU A 137 -10.84 -3.56 1.48
N VAL A 138 -10.00 -2.50 1.40
CA VAL A 138 -9.95 -1.47 2.44
C VAL A 138 -11.31 -0.76 2.54
N SER A 139 -11.95 -0.47 1.41
CA SER A 139 -13.31 0.06 1.37
C SER A 139 -14.33 -0.88 2.03
N GLU A 140 -14.25 -2.20 1.78
CA GLU A 140 -15.09 -3.18 2.44
C GLU A 140 -14.88 -3.16 3.96
N MET A 141 -13.63 -3.17 4.43
CA MET A 141 -13.31 -3.14 5.86
C MET A 141 -13.82 -1.86 6.52
N MET A 142 -13.60 -0.70 5.90
CA MET A 142 -14.06 0.59 6.45
C MET A 142 -15.59 0.65 6.54
N LYS A 143 -16.32 0.17 5.52
CA LYS A 143 -17.79 0.23 5.47
C LYS A 143 -18.48 -0.86 6.29
N SER A 144 -17.95 -2.08 6.31
CA SER A 144 -18.64 -3.22 6.92
C SER A 144 -18.31 -3.43 8.39
N ARG A 145 -17.14 -2.98 8.87
CA ARG A 145 -16.67 -3.13 10.25
C ARG A 145 -16.54 -1.81 11.02
N GLY A 146 -16.73 -0.68 10.31
CA GLY A 146 -16.78 0.66 10.90
C GLY A 146 -18.06 0.92 11.70
N PRO A 147 -18.35 2.17 12.04
CA PRO A 147 -17.50 3.31 11.75
C PRO A 147 -16.18 3.26 12.50
N TYR A 148 -15.11 3.76 11.88
CA TYR A 148 -13.80 3.89 12.51
C TYR A 148 -13.57 5.35 12.92
N HIS A 149 -13.14 5.53 14.17
CA HIS A 149 -12.64 6.81 14.66
C HIS A 149 -11.33 7.18 13.95
N GLY A 150 -10.47 6.20 13.69
CA GLY A 150 -9.22 6.44 12.99
C GLY A 150 -8.78 5.30 12.09
N VAL A 151 -8.16 5.66 10.96
CA VAL A 151 -7.49 4.71 10.07
C VAL A 151 -6.00 5.07 10.02
N ILE A 152 -5.14 4.13 10.42
CA ILE A 152 -3.69 4.30 10.46
C ILE A 152 -3.06 3.48 9.34
N CYS A 153 -2.41 4.15 8.41
CA CYS A 153 -1.90 3.54 7.20
C CYS A 153 -0.40 3.74 7.05
N HIS A 154 0.28 2.74 6.50
CA HIS A 154 1.67 2.85 6.12
C HIS A 154 1.84 2.69 4.61
N SER A 155 2.63 3.57 3.98
CA SER A 155 3.06 3.46 2.59
C SER A 155 1.87 3.19 1.63
N PHE A 156 1.90 2.09 0.90
CA PHE A 156 0.86 1.66 -0.04
C PHE A 156 -0.54 1.50 0.60
N GLY A 157 -0.60 1.17 1.90
CA GLY A 157 -1.86 1.15 2.65
C GLY A 157 -2.54 2.51 2.69
N GLY A 158 -1.78 3.60 2.77
CA GLY A 158 -2.29 4.97 2.71
C GLY A 158 -2.89 5.30 1.34
N VAL A 159 -2.24 4.86 0.26
CA VAL A 159 -2.77 5.02 -1.10
C VAL A 159 -4.11 4.31 -1.25
N ALA A 160 -4.22 3.08 -0.74
CA ALA A 160 -5.46 2.31 -0.79
C ALA A 160 -6.57 2.94 0.07
N ALA A 161 -6.25 3.45 1.27
CA ALA A 161 -7.21 4.13 2.13
C ALA A 161 -7.75 5.41 1.48
N LEU A 162 -6.88 6.27 0.95
CA LEU A 162 -7.28 7.49 0.25
C LEU A 162 -8.16 7.19 -0.98
N ASN A 163 -7.80 6.18 -1.79
CA ASN A 163 -8.64 5.73 -2.90
C ASN A 163 -9.99 5.15 -2.44
N SER A 164 -10.03 4.49 -1.27
CA SER A 164 -11.28 3.99 -0.67
C SER A 164 -12.18 5.14 -0.22
N MET A 165 -11.59 6.19 0.35
CA MET A 165 -12.33 7.39 0.79
C MET A 165 -12.92 8.16 -0.40
N ARG A 166 -12.17 8.33 -1.48
CA ARG A 166 -12.70 8.88 -2.74
C ARG A 166 -13.92 8.10 -3.26
N ARG A 167 -14.02 6.80 -2.94
CA ARG A 167 -15.16 5.93 -3.31
C ARG A 167 -16.23 5.83 -2.22
N GLY A 168 -16.26 6.79 -1.29
CA GLY A 168 -17.25 6.91 -0.25
C GLY A 168 -17.08 5.97 0.95
N ALA A 169 -15.87 5.49 1.23
CA ALA A 169 -15.51 5.02 2.56
C ALA A 169 -15.16 6.23 3.43
N ASP A 170 -15.37 6.13 4.76
CA ASP A 170 -15.19 7.25 5.66
C ASP A 170 -14.58 6.84 6.99
N CYS A 171 -13.89 7.79 7.64
CA CYS A 171 -13.41 7.73 9.01
C CYS A 171 -13.29 9.16 9.56
N GLU A 172 -13.31 9.30 10.88
CA GLU A 172 -13.20 10.63 11.49
C GLU A 172 -11.80 11.22 11.34
N LYS A 173 -10.76 10.37 11.43
CA LYS A 173 -9.34 10.78 11.36
C LYS A 173 -8.53 9.79 10.52
N LEU A 174 -7.56 10.31 9.78
CA LEU A 174 -6.63 9.51 8.98
C LEU A 174 -5.19 9.79 9.40
N ILE A 175 -4.37 8.76 9.55
CA ILE A 175 -2.93 8.89 9.78
C ILE A 175 -2.20 8.19 8.63
N LEU A 176 -1.42 8.96 7.89
CA LEU A 176 -0.61 8.52 6.77
C LEU A 176 0.86 8.50 7.17
N ILE A 177 1.46 7.32 7.23
CA ILE A 177 2.88 7.14 7.58
C ILE A 177 3.63 6.73 6.31
N ALA A 178 4.60 7.54 5.88
CA ALA A 178 5.44 7.29 4.71
C ALA A 178 4.63 6.89 3.46
N THR A 179 3.47 7.54 3.22
CA THR A 179 2.60 7.23 2.08
C THR A 179 3.28 7.67 0.79
N GLY A 180 3.50 6.70 -0.10
CA GLY A 180 4.13 6.87 -1.42
C GLY A 180 3.15 6.71 -2.57
N MET A 181 3.68 6.69 -3.80
CA MET A 181 2.92 6.55 -5.05
C MET A 181 2.02 7.75 -5.36
N TYR A 182 2.64 8.91 -5.56
CA TYR A 182 1.92 10.10 -6.00
C TYR A 182 1.35 9.93 -7.41
N GLU A 183 2.15 9.37 -8.33
CA GLU A 183 1.78 9.07 -9.71
C GLU A 183 1.98 7.58 -10.03
N VAL A 184 0.98 6.96 -10.67
CA VAL A 184 1.01 5.50 -10.96
C VAL A 184 2.06 5.14 -12.01
N LYS A 185 2.21 5.95 -13.08
CA LYS A 185 3.15 5.65 -14.16
C LYS A 185 4.60 5.66 -13.65
N SER A 186 4.96 6.61 -12.79
CA SER A 186 6.30 6.68 -12.20
C SER A 186 6.64 5.44 -11.37
N THR A 187 5.64 4.83 -10.72
CA THR A 187 5.80 3.56 -10.00
C THR A 187 6.16 2.41 -10.94
N PHE A 188 5.51 2.33 -12.10
CA PHE A 188 5.87 1.32 -13.11
C PHE A 188 7.27 1.57 -13.70
N THR A 189 7.61 2.83 -13.99
CA THR A 189 8.95 3.22 -14.47
C THR A 189 10.03 2.77 -13.49
N GLY A 190 9.90 3.13 -12.21
CA GLY A 190 10.85 2.71 -11.17
C GLY A 190 10.94 1.19 -11.02
N PHE A 191 9.82 0.48 -11.08
CA PHE A 191 9.81 -0.98 -11.04
C PHE A 191 10.54 -1.62 -12.24
N VAL A 192 10.30 -1.14 -13.46
CA VAL A 192 10.97 -1.65 -14.67
C VAL A 192 12.48 -1.40 -14.63
N GLY A 193 12.89 -0.26 -14.08
CA GLY A 193 14.31 0.08 -13.88
C GLY A 193 15.08 -0.96 -13.07
N LEU A 194 14.44 -1.66 -12.11
CA LEU A 194 15.06 -2.75 -11.36
C LEU A 194 15.52 -3.92 -12.23
N PHE A 195 14.94 -4.08 -13.43
CA PHE A 195 15.29 -5.15 -14.36
C PHE A 195 16.33 -4.70 -15.40
N GLY A 196 16.66 -3.39 -15.46
CA GLY A 196 17.54 -2.82 -16.48
C GLY A 196 16.96 -2.99 -17.89
N LEU A 197 15.66 -2.81 -18.04
CA LEU A 197 14.91 -2.79 -19.30
C LEU A 197 14.57 -1.34 -19.67
N ASP A 198 14.02 -1.13 -20.87
CA ASP A 198 13.50 0.17 -21.29
C ASP A 198 12.31 0.58 -20.40
N GLU A 199 12.56 1.55 -19.54
CA GLU A 199 11.66 1.96 -18.46
C GLU A 199 10.35 2.53 -19.01
N GLU A 200 10.43 3.47 -19.96
CA GLU A 200 9.24 4.13 -20.52
C GLU A 200 8.41 3.16 -21.35
N TYR A 201 9.06 2.40 -22.23
CA TYR A 201 8.37 1.42 -23.06
C TYR A 201 7.58 0.39 -22.25
N TYR A 202 8.18 -0.16 -21.18
CA TYR A 202 7.51 -1.15 -20.37
C TYR A 202 6.55 -0.54 -19.36
N ALA A 203 6.78 0.65 -18.84
CA ALA A 203 5.83 1.37 -18.01
C ALA A 203 4.51 1.61 -18.78
N ASP A 204 4.57 2.07 -20.01
CA ASP A 204 3.40 2.27 -20.88
C ASP A 204 2.64 0.95 -21.13
N ARG A 205 3.38 -0.13 -21.38
CA ARG A 205 2.76 -1.45 -21.57
C ARG A 205 2.14 -2.03 -20.32
N LEU A 206 2.76 -1.81 -19.16
CA LEU A 206 2.18 -2.21 -17.86
C LEU A 206 0.94 -1.39 -17.55
N PHE A 207 0.97 -0.08 -17.85
CA PHE A 207 -0.17 0.81 -17.69
C PHE A 207 -1.36 0.35 -18.54
N GLY A 208 -1.16 0.14 -19.85
CA GLY A 208 -2.21 -0.35 -20.74
C GLY A 208 -2.68 -1.78 -20.40
N LEU A 209 -1.78 -2.64 -19.88
CA LEU A 209 -2.18 -3.97 -19.41
C LEU A 209 -3.05 -3.89 -18.16
N ALA A 210 -2.69 -3.03 -17.19
CA ALA A 210 -3.49 -2.78 -15.99
C ALA A 210 -4.89 -2.26 -16.36
N GLU A 211 -4.97 -1.28 -17.27
CA GLU A 211 -6.23 -0.77 -17.79
C GLU A 211 -7.08 -1.85 -18.44
N SER A 212 -6.47 -2.70 -19.29
CA SER A 212 -7.20 -3.79 -19.96
C SER A 212 -7.71 -4.86 -18.99
N ILE A 213 -7.02 -5.11 -17.87
CA ILE A 213 -7.42 -6.11 -16.87
C ILE A 213 -8.54 -5.57 -15.98
N HIS A 214 -8.47 -4.31 -15.58
CA HIS A 214 -9.37 -3.74 -14.56
C HIS A 214 -10.51 -2.90 -15.16
N GLY A 215 -10.45 -2.55 -16.44
CA GLY A 215 -11.46 -1.72 -17.11
C GLY A 215 -11.51 -0.27 -16.61
N VAL A 216 -10.47 0.19 -15.90
CA VAL A 216 -10.35 1.54 -15.35
C VAL A 216 -8.97 2.09 -15.64
N ASN A 217 -8.87 3.41 -15.83
CA ASN A 217 -7.59 4.06 -16.05
C ASN A 217 -6.71 3.97 -14.78
N PRO A 218 -5.52 3.34 -14.83
CA PRO A 218 -4.65 3.23 -13.66
C PRO A 218 -4.25 4.59 -13.10
N GLY A 219 -4.15 5.64 -13.92
CA GLY A 219 -3.82 6.99 -13.50
C GLY A 219 -4.82 7.57 -12.51
N ASP A 220 -6.08 7.13 -12.54
CA ASP A 220 -7.10 7.59 -11.60
C ASP A 220 -6.83 7.19 -10.14
N PHE A 221 -5.93 6.25 -9.90
CA PHE A 221 -5.50 5.85 -8.56
C PHE A 221 -4.33 6.68 -8.03
N GLY A 222 -3.73 7.55 -8.84
CA GLY A 222 -2.65 8.44 -8.42
C GLY A 222 -3.13 9.53 -7.48
N LEU A 223 -2.39 9.79 -6.41
CA LEU A 223 -2.75 10.79 -5.39
C LEU A 223 -2.71 12.22 -5.95
N ASP A 224 -1.95 12.46 -7.02
CA ASP A 224 -1.91 13.72 -7.78
C ASP A 224 -3.28 14.13 -8.33
N ARG A 225 -4.15 13.14 -8.60
CA ARG A 225 -5.44 13.35 -9.24
C ARG A 225 -6.52 13.82 -8.27
N PHE A 226 -6.52 13.33 -7.04
CA PHE A 226 -7.69 13.50 -6.19
C PHE A 226 -7.39 13.86 -4.72
N SER A 227 -6.13 13.97 -4.30
CA SER A 227 -5.81 14.29 -2.90
C SER A 227 -6.50 15.57 -2.39
N LYS A 228 -6.77 16.52 -3.28
CA LYS A 228 -7.53 17.75 -3.00
C LYS A 228 -9.01 17.53 -2.61
N GLU A 229 -9.56 16.39 -2.96
CA GLU A 229 -10.96 16.03 -2.68
C GLU A 229 -11.14 15.47 -1.26
N ILE A 230 -10.04 15.12 -0.58
CA ILE A 230 -10.07 14.53 0.76
C ILE A 230 -10.18 15.64 1.80
N GLU A 231 -11.29 15.65 2.53
CA GLU A 231 -11.60 16.66 3.56
C GLU A 231 -11.36 16.15 5.00
N THR A 232 -11.17 14.84 5.17
CA THR A 232 -10.93 14.20 6.47
C THR A 232 -9.68 14.75 7.13
N GLU A 233 -9.77 15.04 8.44
CA GLU A 233 -8.61 15.43 9.26
C GLU A 233 -7.52 14.36 9.13
N THR A 234 -6.40 14.70 8.53
CA THR A 234 -5.35 13.76 8.16
C THR A 234 -4.00 14.19 8.72
N MET A 235 -3.38 13.39 9.59
CA MET A 235 -1.99 13.59 9.99
C MET A 235 -1.06 12.87 9.01
N ILE A 236 -0.09 13.58 8.46
CA ILE A 236 0.96 13.01 7.61
C ILE A 236 2.26 12.94 8.43
N ILE A 237 2.81 11.72 8.55
CA ILE A 237 4.08 11.46 9.23
C ILE A 237 5.06 10.90 8.21
N HIS A 238 6.22 11.53 8.06
CA HIS A 238 7.21 11.13 7.06
C HIS A 238 8.63 11.32 7.57
N CYS A 239 9.55 10.41 7.18
CA CYS A 239 10.97 10.60 7.45
C CYS A 239 11.58 11.48 6.36
N ALA A 240 12.31 12.53 6.75
CA ALA A 240 12.94 13.45 5.80
C ALA A 240 13.98 12.74 4.88
N ASP A 241 14.58 11.66 5.38
CA ASP A 241 15.59 10.86 4.69
C ASP A 241 15.03 9.56 4.09
N ASP A 242 13.69 9.43 3.97
CA ASP A 242 13.08 8.26 3.35
C ASP A 242 13.52 8.14 1.87
N ARG A 243 14.10 6.98 1.56
CA ARG A 243 14.62 6.70 0.20
C ARG A 243 13.67 5.87 -0.66
N GLU A 244 12.58 5.37 -0.08
CA GLU A 244 11.57 4.59 -0.79
C GLU A 244 10.37 5.45 -1.17
N ALA A 245 9.84 6.19 -0.22
CA ALA A 245 8.80 7.19 -0.45
C ALA A 245 9.43 8.59 -0.25
N LEU A 246 9.62 9.32 -1.34
CA LEU A 246 10.26 10.63 -1.27
C LEU A 246 9.43 11.62 -0.44
N LYS A 247 10.08 12.42 0.40
CA LYS A 247 9.43 13.46 1.22
C LYS A 247 8.61 14.46 0.39
N GLU A 248 8.98 14.67 -0.87
CA GLU A 248 8.26 15.53 -1.81
C GLU A 248 6.81 15.08 -2.01
N ILE A 249 6.54 13.77 -1.88
CA ILE A 249 5.17 13.23 -1.92
C ILE A 249 4.39 13.68 -0.68
N ALA A 250 4.99 13.59 0.50
CA ALA A 250 4.36 14.04 1.74
C ALA A 250 4.10 15.55 1.74
N LEU A 251 5.05 16.35 1.22
CA LEU A 251 4.87 17.79 1.02
C LEU A 251 3.72 18.09 0.05
N ALA A 252 3.66 17.39 -1.09
CA ALA A 252 2.58 17.59 -2.06
C ALA A 252 1.20 17.17 -1.50
N LEU A 253 1.14 16.11 -0.70
CA LEU A 253 -0.10 15.74 -0.01
C LEU A 253 -0.53 16.79 1.00
N HIS A 254 0.41 17.30 1.80
CA HIS A 254 0.16 18.38 2.76
C HIS A 254 -0.37 19.66 2.07
N GLU A 255 0.23 20.04 0.94
CA GLU A 255 -0.20 21.21 0.17
C GLU A 255 -1.59 21.03 -0.46
N ASN A 256 -1.92 19.80 -0.87
CA ASN A 256 -3.17 19.51 -1.55
C ASN A 256 -4.36 19.24 -0.61
N MET A 257 -4.14 18.64 0.54
CA MET A 257 -5.19 18.25 1.49
C MET A 257 -5.42 19.36 2.53
N LYS A 258 -6.67 19.82 2.68
CA LYS A 258 -7.01 21.00 3.50
C LYS A 258 -6.63 20.91 4.97
N ASN A 259 -6.81 19.74 5.59
CA ASN A 259 -6.62 19.52 7.04
C ASN A 259 -5.57 18.43 7.26
N SER A 260 -4.34 18.70 6.82
CA SER A 260 -3.31 17.65 6.79
C SER A 260 -1.97 18.10 7.41
N PRO A 261 -1.89 18.33 8.74
CA PRO A 261 -0.61 18.67 9.37
C PRO A 261 0.44 17.61 9.01
N LEU A 262 1.64 18.11 8.64
CA LEU A 262 2.79 17.29 8.27
C LEU A 262 3.81 17.27 9.42
N HIS A 263 4.18 16.06 9.85
CA HIS A 263 5.24 15.82 10.81
C HIS A 263 6.42 15.12 10.11
N LEU A 264 7.50 15.87 9.91
CA LEU A 264 8.76 15.30 9.38
C LEU A 264 9.63 14.83 10.55
N THR A 265 10.04 13.58 10.51
CA THR A 265 11.06 13.01 11.41
C THR A 265 12.42 13.04 10.74
N ALA A 266 13.48 13.00 11.57
CA ALA A 266 14.86 12.85 11.10
C ALA A 266 15.16 11.42 10.70
#